data_2ccaa0c55a54bce35a104afef7fb0651
#
_entry.id   2ccaa0c55a54bce35a104afef7fb0651
#
_cell.length_a   1.000
_cell.length_b   1.000
_cell.length_c   1.000
_cell.angle_alpha   90.00
_cell.angle_beta   90.00
_cell.angle_gamma   90.00
#
_symmetry.space_group_name_H-M   'P 1'
#
loop_
_entity.id
_entity.type
_entity.pdbx_description
1 polymer ?
#
loop_
_entity_poly.entity_id
_entity_poly.type
_entity_poly.pdbx_seq_one_letter_code
_entity_poly.pdbx_strand_id
1 'polypeptide(L)'
;MAGWSGGRSIRGYQLDLFNVGPGTLMAERFSPLLRRTGWIGCLLGATATIYFVFGLAGYVRSSALNLGVSAVLFLSAGFFIANFFAIPKRTNWVGCVIWVAILCLIITEGILGLLPPTSRDELTHHLAIPKLYAKAGRIIEVPMAPYAYYPMLLDMLYVPWVYWGYDFVPKLIHGLFAYLTGLLLFAYLGRRLNAVYGLLGFFIYLSTPVIARLSHWGYIDLGITFYTTASLLFLLRWREERRTISWLCLAALSLGFALATKPNGLVAALLISFIFLLVIVKPPPRRPTEIGRELFLFGGLTLLPFLPWLLKNWFQTGNPFYPLLGSWFSSTGAGIGPGVSFGGLAILEKRALLYGENSWEILGLPLRIFFSGRDDNPQLFDGVLTPILIVFLPWAFKGKWLEEKKLLASFALLFLFYALFLVDMRIRYILSIVPALVILAVYGVFNIYLRIKRPVYLFTGIIFFVAWHGIYLWHYFREAVPLGYLAGSESRDAYLARMLPEYSSLQYINRRTPPTAKIYLLFIGRRAYYCERDYFHDGGDLPGYLLGVLRESKTSDQIDHALKRKQITHLMIREDLLTEFLSHNLTAEQAAVWNQFAQSRLILNFRDRGHAVYQVHG
;
A
#
# COMPACT_ATOMS: atom_id res chain seq x y z
N MET A 1 7.17 -17.97 73.40
CA MET A 1 7.75 -18.45 72.14
C MET A 1 6.69 -18.24 71.05
N ALA A 2 6.82 -17.15 70.31
CA ALA A 2 5.84 -16.73 69.29
C ALA A 2 6.37 -17.19 67.92
N GLY A 3 5.59 -18.05 67.24
CA GLY A 3 5.87 -18.51 65.89
C GLY A 3 5.46 -17.50 64.82
N TRP A 4 6.38 -17.05 64.05
CA TRP A 4 6.15 -16.27 62.85
C TRP A 4 5.71 -17.21 61.70
N SER A 5 4.47 -17.05 61.21
CA SER A 5 3.98 -17.65 59.96
C SER A 5 3.46 -16.52 59.03
N GLY A 6 4.36 -15.89 58.33
CA GLY A 6 4.06 -14.85 57.34
C GLY A 6 4.45 -15.26 55.91
N GLY A 7 3.83 -16.34 55.42
CA GLY A 7 3.92 -16.72 54.01
C GLY A 7 2.83 -16.04 53.17
N ARG A 8 2.91 -14.72 52.89
CA ARG A 8 2.08 -14.08 51.87
C ARG A 8 2.56 -14.53 50.50
N SER A 9 1.74 -15.35 49.87
CA SER A 9 1.99 -15.92 48.55
C SER A 9 2.18 -14.85 47.51
N ILE A 10 3.32 -14.85 46.87
CA ILE A 10 3.68 -14.05 45.67
C ILE A 10 2.70 -14.31 44.49
N ARG A 11 1.76 -15.22 44.58
CA ARG A 11 0.72 -15.54 43.60
C ARG A 11 -0.34 -14.44 43.44
N GLY A 12 -0.55 -13.55 44.40
CA GLY A 12 -1.56 -12.48 44.35
C GLY A 12 -1.22 -11.34 43.41
N TYR A 13 0.04 -10.99 43.26
CA TYR A 13 0.46 -9.85 42.44
C TYR A 13 0.60 -10.17 40.93
N GLN A 14 0.69 -11.43 40.53
CA GLN A 14 0.80 -11.84 39.11
C GLN A 14 -0.52 -11.82 38.34
N LEU A 15 -1.66 -11.86 39.02
CA LEU A 15 -3.00 -11.96 38.40
C LEU A 15 -3.59 -10.60 37.98
N ASP A 16 -3.13 -9.47 38.58
CA ASP A 16 -3.74 -8.18 38.36
C ASP A 16 -3.23 -7.41 37.13
N LEU A 17 -2.02 -7.69 36.66
CA LEU A 17 -1.41 -6.98 35.52
C LEU A 17 -2.09 -7.27 34.18
N PHE A 18 -2.67 -8.47 34.03
CA PHE A 18 -3.32 -8.91 32.78
C PHE A 18 -4.71 -9.55 33.04
N ASN A 19 -5.35 -9.21 34.16
CA ASN A 19 -6.61 -9.81 34.57
C ASN A 19 -7.71 -9.53 33.54
N VAL A 20 -8.29 -10.60 33.01
CA VAL A 20 -9.44 -10.56 32.09
C VAL A 20 -10.69 -10.45 32.99
N GLY A 21 -11.15 -9.23 33.22
CA GLY A 21 -12.44 -8.98 33.87
C GLY A 21 -13.60 -9.64 33.10
N PRO A 22 -14.79 -9.77 33.66
CA PRO A 22 -15.92 -10.46 33.06
C PRO A 22 -16.24 -9.84 31.67
N GLY A 23 -16.23 -10.69 30.63
CA GLY A 23 -16.21 -10.33 29.21
C GLY A 23 -17.36 -9.47 28.67
N THR A 24 -18.45 -9.28 29.42
CA THR A 24 -19.61 -8.46 29.01
C THR A 24 -19.34 -6.97 29.11
N LEU A 25 -18.77 -6.48 30.22
CA LEU A 25 -18.47 -5.05 30.43
C LEU A 25 -17.39 -4.52 29.47
N MET A 26 -16.42 -5.35 29.08
CA MET A 26 -15.38 -4.96 28.13
C MET A 26 -15.90 -4.92 26.69
N ALA A 27 -16.78 -5.84 26.30
CA ALA A 27 -17.38 -5.86 24.97
C ALA A 27 -18.17 -4.58 24.67
N GLU A 28 -18.88 -4.03 25.67
CA GLU A 28 -19.67 -2.81 25.54
C GLU A 28 -18.81 -1.56 25.31
N ARG A 29 -17.60 -1.50 25.86
CA ARG A 29 -16.71 -0.34 25.75
C ARG A 29 -15.99 -0.22 24.39
N PHE A 30 -15.66 -1.35 23.74
CA PHE A 30 -14.85 -1.38 22.52
C PHE A 30 -15.66 -1.51 21.24
N SER A 31 -16.86 -2.09 21.28
CA SER A 31 -17.74 -2.23 20.11
C SER A 31 -18.11 -0.90 19.45
N PRO A 32 -18.44 0.19 20.19
CA PRO A 32 -18.69 1.50 19.60
C PRO A 32 -17.46 2.07 18.87
N LEU A 33 -16.25 1.90 19.46
CA LEU A 33 -15.01 2.38 18.82
C LEU A 33 -14.77 1.64 17.51
N LEU A 34 -14.87 0.31 17.50
CA LEU A 34 -14.72 -0.53 16.31
C LEU A 34 -15.68 -0.06 15.19
N ARG A 35 -16.96 0.15 15.53
CA ARG A 35 -17.99 0.59 14.58
C ARG A 35 -17.74 2.01 14.05
N ARG A 36 -17.38 2.95 14.93
CA ARG A 36 -17.08 4.33 14.54
C ARG A 36 -15.86 4.40 13.63
N THR A 37 -14.80 3.63 13.90
CA THR A 37 -13.62 3.55 13.03
C THR A 37 -14.01 3.02 11.64
N GLY A 38 -14.93 2.06 11.56
CA GLY A 38 -15.48 1.59 10.30
C GLY A 38 -16.22 2.69 9.51
N TRP A 39 -17.07 3.45 10.18
CA TRP A 39 -17.79 4.56 9.54
C TRP A 39 -16.86 5.67 9.06
N ILE A 40 -15.80 5.98 9.80
CA ILE A 40 -14.76 6.93 9.35
C ILE A 40 -14.08 6.41 8.07
N GLY A 41 -13.71 5.14 8.03
CA GLY A 41 -13.17 4.53 6.81
C GLY A 41 -14.15 4.59 5.64
N CYS A 42 -15.43 4.29 5.87
CA CYS A 42 -16.47 4.41 4.83
C CYS A 42 -16.65 5.86 4.36
N LEU A 43 -16.57 6.83 5.27
CA LEU A 43 -16.63 8.26 4.92
C LEU A 43 -15.46 8.67 4.03
N LEU A 44 -14.24 8.25 4.35
CA LEU A 44 -13.05 8.48 3.51
C LEU A 44 -13.21 7.84 2.12
N GLY A 45 -13.64 6.58 2.06
CA GLY A 45 -13.85 5.87 0.80
C GLY A 45 -14.96 6.50 -0.04
N ALA A 46 -16.08 6.87 0.56
CA ALA A 46 -17.17 7.57 -0.11
C ALA A 46 -16.73 8.93 -0.66
N THR A 47 -15.98 9.71 0.13
CA THR A 47 -15.42 11.00 -0.29
C THR A 47 -14.49 10.83 -1.50
N ALA A 48 -13.61 9.84 -1.49
CA ALA A 48 -12.74 9.52 -2.62
C ALA A 48 -13.53 9.11 -3.88
N THR A 49 -14.58 8.30 -3.71
CA THR A 49 -15.46 7.89 -4.82
C THR A 49 -16.24 9.08 -5.39
N ILE A 50 -16.77 9.94 -4.54
CA ILE A 50 -17.45 11.17 -4.95
C ILE A 50 -16.48 12.09 -5.69
N TYR A 51 -15.26 12.27 -5.16
CA TYR A 51 -14.22 13.07 -5.83
C TYR A 51 -13.90 12.52 -7.22
N PHE A 52 -13.79 11.21 -7.35
CA PHE A 52 -13.57 10.56 -8.64
C PHE A 52 -14.69 10.87 -9.65
N VAL A 53 -15.95 10.70 -9.26
CA VAL A 53 -17.11 10.96 -10.13
C VAL A 53 -17.15 12.43 -10.57
N PHE A 54 -17.00 13.36 -9.64
CA PHE A 54 -16.94 14.79 -9.99
C PHE A 54 -15.69 15.15 -10.79
N GLY A 55 -14.58 14.47 -10.55
CA GLY A 55 -13.35 14.63 -11.32
C GLY A 55 -13.50 14.21 -12.78
N LEU A 56 -14.24 13.14 -13.07
CA LEU A 56 -14.62 12.75 -14.44
C LEU A 56 -15.48 13.84 -15.12
N ALA A 57 -16.34 14.49 -14.37
CA ALA A 57 -17.19 15.59 -14.85
C ALA A 57 -16.45 16.95 -14.98
N GLY A 58 -15.13 17.02 -14.67
CA GLY A 58 -14.34 18.24 -14.85
C GLY A 58 -14.21 19.15 -13.61
N TYR A 59 -14.58 18.67 -12.43
CA TYR A 59 -14.57 19.47 -11.19
C TYR A 59 -13.31 19.31 -10.32
N VAL A 60 -12.21 18.78 -10.84
CA VAL A 60 -10.95 18.58 -10.08
C VAL A 60 -10.44 19.86 -9.43
N ARG A 61 -10.60 21.02 -10.08
CA ARG A 61 -10.18 22.33 -9.56
C ARG A 61 -11.23 23.04 -8.70
N SER A 62 -12.39 22.41 -8.45
CA SER A 62 -13.44 22.99 -7.62
C SER A 62 -12.95 23.19 -6.18
N SER A 63 -12.95 24.44 -5.71
CA SER A 63 -12.58 24.76 -4.34
C SER A 63 -13.50 24.08 -3.31
N ALA A 64 -14.81 24.01 -3.58
CA ALA A 64 -15.78 23.36 -2.70
C ALA A 64 -15.48 21.84 -2.57
N LEU A 65 -15.18 21.16 -3.69
CA LEU A 65 -14.85 19.74 -3.68
C LEU A 65 -13.54 19.47 -2.93
N ASN A 66 -12.50 20.27 -3.20
CA ASN A 66 -11.19 20.14 -2.56
C ASN A 66 -11.25 20.45 -1.06
N LEU A 67 -12.00 21.47 -0.64
CA LEU A 67 -12.23 21.78 0.77
C LEU A 67 -13.07 20.69 1.46
N GLY A 68 -14.05 20.11 0.77
CA GLY A 68 -14.82 18.97 1.27
C GLY A 68 -13.95 17.75 1.58
N VAL A 69 -13.04 17.38 0.69
CA VAL A 69 -12.04 16.31 0.93
C VAL A 69 -11.18 16.64 2.15
N SER A 70 -10.69 17.88 2.24
CA SER A 70 -9.84 18.32 3.34
C SER A 70 -10.58 18.28 4.68
N ALA A 71 -11.83 18.73 4.72
CA ALA A 71 -12.66 18.68 5.93
C ALA A 71 -12.85 17.25 6.44
N VAL A 72 -13.13 16.29 5.54
CA VAL A 72 -13.26 14.88 5.90
C VAL A 72 -11.94 14.29 6.41
N LEU A 73 -10.81 14.66 5.80
CA LEU A 73 -9.50 14.22 6.27
C LEU A 73 -9.18 14.78 7.66
N PHE A 74 -9.44 16.07 7.92
CA PHE A 74 -9.24 16.67 9.25
C PHE A 74 -10.17 16.06 10.30
N LEU A 75 -11.43 15.79 9.97
CA LEU A 75 -12.36 15.09 10.86
C LEU A 75 -11.85 13.67 11.17
N SER A 76 -11.33 12.94 10.17
CA SER A 76 -10.82 11.59 10.35
C SER A 76 -9.55 11.56 11.19
N ALA A 77 -8.63 12.50 10.98
CA ALA A 77 -7.43 12.66 11.78
C ALA A 77 -7.79 13.08 13.22
N GLY A 78 -8.71 14.03 13.39
CA GLY A 78 -9.23 14.43 14.69
C GLY A 78 -9.91 13.30 15.45
N PHE A 79 -10.69 12.47 14.74
CA PHE A 79 -11.27 11.26 15.32
C PHE A 79 -10.19 10.30 15.82
N PHE A 80 -9.16 10.04 15.00
CA PHE A 80 -8.04 9.20 15.41
C PHE A 80 -7.34 9.76 16.65
N ILE A 81 -6.93 11.02 16.62
CA ILE A 81 -6.23 11.71 17.71
C ILE A 81 -7.05 11.65 19.01
N ALA A 82 -8.32 12.02 18.96
CA ALA A 82 -9.19 12.02 20.14
C ALA A 82 -9.32 10.65 20.78
N ASN A 83 -9.48 9.59 19.97
CA ASN A 83 -9.60 8.22 20.49
C ASN A 83 -8.26 7.66 20.94
N PHE A 84 -7.15 7.96 20.25
CA PHE A 84 -5.80 7.52 20.61
C PHE A 84 -5.38 8.11 21.96
N PHE A 85 -5.57 9.41 22.18
CA PHE A 85 -5.23 10.06 23.45
C PHE A 85 -6.22 9.73 24.59
N ALA A 86 -7.36 9.11 24.30
CA ALA A 86 -8.26 8.56 25.32
C ALA A 86 -7.84 7.16 25.81
N ILE A 87 -6.93 6.45 25.13
CA ILE A 87 -6.50 5.09 25.48
C ILE A 87 -5.84 4.98 26.86
N PRO A 88 -4.93 5.88 27.31
CA PRO A 88 -4.29 5.78 28.62
C PRO A 88 -5.28 5.72 29.79
N LYS A 89 -6.44 6.40 29.65
CA LYS A 89 -7.52 6.35 30.65
C LYS A 89 -8.22 4.97 30.76
N ARG A 90 -7.92 4.04 29.87
CA ARG A 90 -8.58 2.72 29.75
C ARG A 90 -7.65 1.55 30.01
N THR A 91 -6.40 1.81 30.39
CA THR A 91 -5.36 0.79 30.53
C THR A 91 -4.56 0.99 31.81
N ASN A 92 -3.71 0.02 32.16
CA ASN A 92 -2.76 0.09 33.28
C ASN A 92 -1.38 0.64 32.82
N TRP A 93 -0.42 0.68 33.75
CA TRP A 93 0.91 1.20 33.46
C TRP A 93 1.63 0.48 32.32
N VAL A 94 1.47 -0.86 32.17
CA VAL A 94 2.04 -1.63 31.05
C VAL A 94 1.46 -1.14 29.72
N GLY A 95 0.15 -0.97 29.67
CA GLY A 95 -0.49 -0.40 28.48
C GLY A 95 -0.07 1.03 28.20
N CYS A 96 0.20 1.84 29.25
CA CYS A 96 0.74 3.19 29.05
C CYS A 96 2.14 3.16 28.41
N VAL A 97 3.01 2.23 28.82
CA VAL A 97 4.34 2.05 28.19
C VAL A 97 4.21 1.68 26.70
N ILE A 98 3.32 0.72 26.37
CA ILE A 98 3.07 0.33 24.97
C ILE A 98 2.49 1.52 24.20
N TRP A 99 1.57 2.28 24.79
CA TRP A 99 0.99 3.47 24.18
C TRP A 99 2.04 4.55 23.87
N VAL A 100 2.99 4.81 24.79
CA VAL A 100 4.11 5.72 24.57
C VAL A 100 4.98 5.22 23.40
N ALA A 101 5.26 3.93 23.34
CA ALA A 101 6.03 3.35 22.23
C ALA A 101 5.31 3.55 20.87
N ILE A 102 3.98 3.35 20.82
CA ILE A 102 3.17 3.65 19.62
C ILE A 102 3.25 5.14 19.28
N LEU A 103 3.14 6.02 20.27
CA LEU A 103 3.23 7.48 20.07
C LEU A 103 4.59 7.85 19.47
N CYS A 104 5.69 7.29 19.97
CA CYS A 104 7.03 7.50 19.39
C CYS A 104 7.11 7.05 17.93
N LEU A 105 6.53 5.89 17.58
CA LEU A 105 6.47 5.42 16.19
C LEU A 105 5.68 6.41 15.31
N ILE A 106 4.49 6.82 15.72
CA ILE A 106 3.64 7.77 14.99
C ILE A 106 4.36 9.11 14.77
N ILE A 107 5.06 9.62 15.79
CA ILE A 107 5.85 10.87 15.67
C ILE A 107 6.98 10.68 14.67
N THR A 108 7.74 9.58 14.75
CA THR A 108 8.86 9.32 13.83
C THR A 108 8.38 9.17 12.39
N GLU A 109 7.32 8.38 12.17
CA GLU A 109 6.70 8.21 10.84
C GLU A 109 6.11 9.53 10.32
N GLY A 110 5.52 10.34 11.20
CA GLY A 110 5.02 11.67 10.87
C GLY A 110 6.14 12.61 10.43
N ILE A 111 7.27 12.64 11.15
CA ILE A 111 8.46 13.43 10.77
C ILE A 111 8.98 13.02 9.38
N LEU A 112 9.11 11.72 9.12
CA LEU A 112 9.50 11.20 7.81
C LEU A 112 8.42 11.50 6.73
N GLY A 113 7.16 11.50 7.12
CA GLY A 113 6.02 11.85 6.27
C GLY A 113 6.04 13.31 5.79
N LEU A 114 6.62 14.24 6.53
CA LEU A 114 6.72 15.66 6.16
C LEU A 114 7.79 15.95 5.11
N LEU A 115 8.66 14.99 4.78
CA LEU A 115 9.71 15.16 3.77
C LEU A 115 9.12 15.15 2.35
N PRO A 116 9.80 15.75 1.35
CA PRO A 116 9.39 15.66 -0.04
C PRO A 116 9.31 14.20 -0.52
N PRO A 117 8.39 13.85 -1.44
CA PRO A 117 8.28 12.52 -2.01
C PRO A 117 9.54 12.09 -2.75
N THR A 118 10.01 10.87 -2.47
CA THR A 118 11.22 10.31 -3.10
C THR A 118 11.09 8.85 -3.49
N SER A 119 10.02 8.17 -3.05
CA SER A 119 9.88 6.75 -3.32
C SER A 119 9.38 6.51 -4.77
N ARG A 120 9.74 5.35 -5.33
CA ARG A 120 9.53 5.04 -6.75
C ARG A 120 8.07 5.20 -7.17
N ASP A 121 7.14 4.56 -6.48
CA ASP A 121 5.75 4.50 -6.94
C ASP A 121 5.01 5.84 -6.69
N GLU A 122 5.44 6.66 -5.71
CA GLU A 122 4.99 8.05 -5.58
C GLU A 122 5.27 8.81 -6.87
N LEU A 123 6.52 8.75 -7.35
CA LEU A 123 7.00 9.53 -8.48
C LEU A 123 6.55 8.98 -9.84
N THR A 124 6.16 7.71 -9.90
CA THR A 124 5.72 7.06 -11.16
C THR A 124 4.22 7.16 -11.38
N HIS A 125 3.38 7.02 -10.34
CA HIS A 125 1.92 6.98 -10.53
C HIS A 125 1.10 7.55 -9.37
N HIS A 126 1.39 7.27 -8.08
CA HIS A 126 0.52 7.71 -7.00
C HIS A 126 0.46 9.24 -6.82
N LEU A 127 1.48 9.99 -7.21
CA LEU A 127 1.46 11.45 -7.27
C LEU A 127 1.52 11.98 -8.70
N ALA A 128 2.20 11.26 -9.62
CA ALA A 128 2.34 11.72 -11.00
C ALA A 128 1.00 11.75 -11.75
N ILE A 129 0.15 10.72 -11.59
CA ILE A 129 -1.18 10.70 -12.23
C ILE A 129 -2.12 11.73 -11.60
N PRO A 130 -2.27 11.84 -10.26
CA PRO A 130 -2.95 12.97 -9.63
C PRO A 130 -2.51 14.35 -10.11
N LYS A 131 -1.21 14.55 -10.33
CA LYS A 131 -0.68 15.81 -10.88
C LYS A 131 -1.17 16.08 -12.32
N LEU A 132 -1.23 15.04 -13.16
CA LEU A 132 -1.80 15.16 -14.50
C LEU A 132 -3.29 15.52 -14.47
N TYR A 133 -4.07 14.93 -13.56
CA TYR A 133 -5.47 15.27 -13.36
C TYR A 133 -5.66 16.70 -12.84
N ALA A 134 -4.83 17.14 -11.90
CA ALA A 134 -4.82 18.51 -11.40
C ALA A 134 -4.44 19.51 -12.51
N LYS A 135 -3.43 19.19 -13.33
CA LYS A 135 -3.01 20.00 -14.50
C LYS A 135 -4.11 20.09 -15.56
N ALA A 136 -4.82 18.98 -15.81
CA ALA A 136 -5.94 18.95 -16.76
C ALA A 136 -7.24 19.58 -16.23
N GLY A 137 -7.42 19.70 -14.89
CA GLY A 137 -8.66 20.13 -14.25
C GLY A 137 -9.77 19.07 -14.27
N ARG A 138 -9.48 17.88 -14.76
CA ARG A 138 -10.39 16.72 -14.84
C ARG A 138 -9.60 15.42 -14.86
N ILE A 139 -10.29 14.32 -14.57
CA ILE A 139 -9.73 12.98 -14.76
C ILE A 139 -9.71 12.67 -16.26
N ILE A 140 -8.50 12.49 -16.79
CA ILE A 140 -8.24 12.20 -18.20
C ILE A 140 -7.76 10.77 -18.38
N GLU A 141 -7.83 10.26 -19.59
CA GLU A 141 -7.11 9.07 -19.98
C GLU A 141 -5.62 9.36 -20.08
N VAL A 142 -4.76 8.45 -19.57
CA VAL A 142 -3.30 8.56 -19.62
C VAL A 142 -2.72 7.28 -20.24
N PRO A 143 -2.77 7.12 -21.58
CA PRO A 143 -2.39 5.88 -22.24
C PRO A 143 -0.95 5.41 -21.98
N MET A 144 -0.02 6.36 -21.77
CA MET A 144 1.37 6.03 -21.44
C MET A 144 1.56 5.47 -20.03
N ALA A 145 0.56 5.60 -19.14
CA ALA A 145 0.63 5.13 -17.77
C ALA A 145 -0.42 4.03 -17.52
N PRO A 146 -0.10 2.74 -17.74
CA PRO A 146 -1.05 1.62 -17.55
C PRO A 146 -1.69 1.58 -16.16
N TYR A 147 -1.00 2.10 -15.14
CA TYR A 147 -1.53 2.19 -13.77
C TYR A 147 -2.72 3.15 -13.63
N ALA A 148 -2.91 4.11 -14.55
CA ALA A 148 -4.06 5.02 -14.56
C ALA A 148 -5.41 4.31 -14.80
N TYR A 149 -5.37 3.10 -15.35
CA TYR A 149 -6.55 2.28 -15.56
C TYR A 149 -6.91 1.43 -14.34
N TYR A 150 -6.00 1.22 -13.41
CA TYR A 150 -6.31 0.56 -12.15
C TYR A 150 -7.22 1.43 -11.28
N PRO A 151 -7.99 0.81 -10.36
CA PRO A 151 -8.69 1.57 -9.34
C PRO A 151 -7.71 2.37 -8.49
N MET A 152 -8.00 3.66 -8.28
CA MET A 152 -7.12 4.63 -7.65
C MET A 152 -7.84 5.38 -6.51
N LEU A 153 -8.56 4.66 -5.63
CA LEU A 153 -9.43 5.28 -4.61
C LEU A 153 -8.67 6.27 -3.72
N LEU A 154 -7.54 5.85 -3.14
CA LEU A 154 -6.78 6.71 -2.24
C LEU A 154 -6.14 7.89 -2.97
N ASP A 155 -5.69 7.67 -4.20
CA ASP A 155 -5.07 8.72 -5.01
C ASP A 155 -6.04 9.89 -5.25
N MET A 156 -7.36 9.65 -5.21
CA MET A 156 -8.37 10.70 -5.30
C MET A 156 -8.35 11.63 -4.08
N LEU A 157 -7.94 11.14 -2.91
CA LEU A 157 -7.72 11.98 -1.73
C LEU A 157 -6.43 12.80 -1.82
N TYR A 158 -5.50 12.43 -2.72
CA TYR A 158 -4.22 13.10 -2.91
C TYR A 158 -4.31 14.28 -3.87
N VAL A 159 -5.24 14.20 -4.87
CA VAL A 159 -5.35 15.21 -5.93
C VAL A 159 -5.46 16.64 -5.42
N PRO A 160 -6.29 16.99 -4.41
CA PRO A 160 -6.38 18.35 -3.88
C PRO A 160 -5.04 18.89 -3.36
N TRP A 161 -4.30 18.05 -2.68
CA TRP A 161 -3.05 18.43 -2.04
C TRP A 161 -1.91 18.59 -3.05
N VAL A 162 -1.86 17.72 -4.06
CA VAL A 162 -0.95 17.86 -5.20
C VAL A 162 -1.28 19.12 -6.00
N TYR A 163 -2.57 19.43 -6.19
CA TYR A 163 -3.02 20.67 -6.85
C TYR A 163 -2.57 21.92 -6.10
N TRP A 164 -2.61 21.91 -4.76
CA TRP A 164 -2.16 23.03 -3.92
C TRP A 164 -0.64 23.05 -3.68
N GLY A 165 0.11 22.04 -4.15
CA GLY A 165 1.56 21.95 -3.97
C GLY A 165 2.02 21.38 -2.62
N TYR A 166 1.11 20.82 -1.83
CA TYR A 166 1.40 20.16 -0.54
C TYR A 166 1.61 18.66 -0.71
N ASP A 167 2.63 18.27 -1.46
CA ASP A 167 2.86 16.87 -1.87
C ASP A 167 3.33 15.92 -0.76
N PHE A 168 3.62 16.43 0.43
CA PHE A 168 3.86 15.61 1.63
C PHE A 168 2.55 15.11 2.27
N VAL A 169 1.41 15.78 2.07
CA VAL A 169 0.14 15.43 2.68
C VAL A 169 -0.38 14.05 2.24
N PRO A 170 -0.27 13.61 0.98
CA PRO A 170 -0.54 12.24 0.57
C PRO A 170 0.12 11.18 1.44
N LYS A 171 1.37 11.41 1.88
CA LYS A 171 2.10 10.50 2.77
C LYS A 171 1.43 10.41 4.15
N LEU A 172 1.00 11.55 4.70
CA LEU A 172 0.26 11.59 5.98
C LEU A 172 -1.13 10.94 5.87
N ILE A 173 -1.80 11.08 4.71
CA ILE A 173 -3.08 10.40 4.44
C ILE A 173 -2.87 8.87 4.42
N HIS A 174 -1.84 8.40 3.75
CA HIS A 174 -1.52 6.96 3.71
C HIS A 174 -1.20 6.42 5.11
N GLY A 175 -0.37 7.15 5.90
CA GLY A 175 -0.09 6.82 7.30
C GLY A 175 -1.34 6.80 8.19
N LEU A 176 -2.31 7.70 7.96
CA LEU A 176 -3.58 7.70 8.70
C LEU A 176 -4.33 6.36 8.54
N PHE A 177 -4.29 5.72 7.37
CA PHE A 177 -4.89 4.37 7.19
C PHE A 177 -4.17 3.30 8.00
N ALA A 178 -2.84 3.39 8.21
CA ALA A 178 -2.14 2.51 9.15
C ALA A 178 -2.64 2.73 10.59
N TYR A 179 -2.76 3.97 11.01
CA TYR A 179 -3.19 4.32 12.37
C TYR A 179 -4.65 3.91 12.62
N LEU A 180 -5.53 4.07 11.65
CA LEU A 180 -6.92 3.59 11.72
C LEU A 180 -6.98 2.06 11.75
N THR A 181 -6.11 1.35 11.04
CA THR A 181 -5.98 -0.12 11.13
C THR A 181 -5.53 -0.54 12.53
N GLY A 182 -4.53 0.14 13.09
CA GLY A 182 -4.09 -0.07 14.47
C GLY A 182 -5.22 0.13 15.48
N LEU A 183 -6.07 1.15 15.26
CA LEU A 183 -7.24 1.42 16.11
C LEU A 183 -8.33 0.33 15.98
N LEU A 184 -8.53 -0.24 14.77
CA LEU A 184 -9.39 -1.43 14.59
C LEU A 184 -8.88 -2.62 15.39
N LEU A 185 -7.57 -2.91 15.29
CA LEU A 185 -6.93 -3.99 16.05
C LEU A 185 -7.03 -3.77 17.55
N PHE A 186 -6.77 -2.54 18.02
CA PHE A 186 -6.95 -2.17 19.42
C PHE A 186 -8.38 -2.42 19.90
N ALA A 187 -9.37 -1.95 19.16
CA ALA A 187 -10.77 -2.12 19.54
C ALA A 187 -11.22 -3.59 19.49
N TYR A 188 -10.77 -4.34 18.48
CA TYR A 188 -11.13 -5.74 18.31
C TYR A 188 -10.52 -6.64 19.39
N LEU A 189 -9.20 -6.55 19.60
CA LEU A 189 -8.50 -7.32 20.62
C LEU A 189 -8.84 -6.85 22.04
N GLY A 190 -9.04 -5.54 22.24
CA GLY A 190 -9.49 -4.99 23.50
C GLY A 190 -10.84 -5.56 23.94
N ARG A 191 -11.76 -5.76 22.99
CA ARG A 191 -13.05 -6.41 23.23
C ARG A 191 -12.90 -7.90 23.56
N ARG A 192 -11.96 -8.58 22.89
CA ARG A 192 -11.74 -10.04 23.09
C ARG A 192 -10.99 -10.36 24.36
N LEU A 193 -9.99 -9.57 24.68
CA LEU A 193 -9.05 -9.81 25.78
C LEU A 193 -9.08 -8.65 26.78
N ASN A 194 -8.32 -7.62 26.56
CA ASN A 194 -8.35 -6.34 27.29
C ASN A 194 -7.57 -5.25 26.54
N ALA A 195 -7.53 -4.02 27.09
CA ALA A 195 -6.85 -2.88 26.49
C ALA A 195 -5.34 -3.10 26.25
N VAL A 196 -4.65 -3.81 27.14
CA VAL A 196 -3.21 -4.08 27.00
C VAL A 196 -2.92 -4.94 25.77
N TYR A 197 -3.69 -6.02 25.56
CA TYR A 197 -3.56 -6.86 24.36
C TYR A 197 -4.03 -6.14 23.10
N GLY A 198 -5.02 -5.25 23.22
CA GLY A 198 -5.39 -4.35 22.14
C GLY A 198 -4.24 -3.45 21.71
N LEU A 199 -3.56 -2.82 22.68
CA LEU A 199 -2.36 -2.00 22.43
C LEU A 199 -1.20 -2.84 21.89
N LEU A 200 -1.00 -4.06 22.40
CA LEU A 200 0.02 -4.97 21.88
C LEU A 200 -0.21 -5.27 20.39
N GLY A 201 -1.46 -5.53 19.99
CA GLY A 201 -1.81 -5.75 18.60
C GLY A 201 -1.58 -4.50 17.73
N PHE A 202 -1.97 -3.32 18.20
CA PHE A 202 -1.68 -2.05 17.51
C PHE A 202 -0.17 -1.85 17.34
N PHE A 203 0.59 -2.07 18.41
CA PHE A 203 2.04 -1.91 18.42
C PHE A 203 2.74 -2.88 17.46
N ILE A 204 2.46 -4.20 17.52
CA ILE A 204 3.05 -5.20 16.62
C ILE A 204 2.74 -4.84 15.16
N TYR A 205 1.51 -4.41 14.86
CA TYR A 205 1.12 -4.00 13.51
C TYR A 205 1.95 -2.80 13.04
N LEU A 206 1.93 -1.70 13.79
CA LEU A 206 2.56 -0.45 13.36
C LEU A 206 4.09 -0.56 13.32
N SER A 207 4.70 -1.30 14.26
CA SER A 207 6.14 -1.52 14.29
C SER A 207 6.64 -2.53 13.26
N THR A 208 5.75 -3.30 12.59
CA THR A 208 6.17 -4.21 11.51
C THR A 208 6.91 -3.41 10.43
N PRO A 209 8.17 -3.78 10.08
CA PRO A 209 9.04 -2.94 9.26
C PRO A 209 8.41 -2.40 7.99
N VAL A 210 7.75 -3.25 7.19
CA VAL A 210 7.09 -2.81 5.95
C VAL A 210 5.92 -1.84 6.22
N ILE A 211 5.20 -1.97 7.33
CA ILE A 211 4.13 -1.04 7.71
C ILE A 211 4.73 0.31 8.08
N ALA A 212 5.76 0.33 8.93
CA ALA A 212 6.47 1.54 9.33
C ALA A 212 7.06 2.27 8.11
N ARG A 213 7.67 1.53 7.15
CA ARG A 213 8.19 2.07 5.89
C ARG A 213 7.09 2.73 5.06
N LEU A 214 5.97 2.05 4.87
CA LEU A 214 4.86 2.54 4.06
C LEU A 214 4.08 3.68 4.73
N SER A 215 4.10 3.78 6.06
CA SER A 215 3.37 4.82 6.79
C SER A 215 3.85 6.25 6.49
N HIS A 216 5.06 6.40 5.95
CA HIS A 216 5.61 7.69 5.54
C HIS A 216 5.83 7.83 4.02
N TRP A 217 5.20 6.97 3.21
CA TRP A 217 5.16 7.04 1.74
C TRP A 217 3.73 7.28 1.23
N GLY A 218 3.59 8.03 0.13
CA GLY A 218 2.30 8.33 -0.49
C GLY A 218 1.83 7.21 -1.44
N TYR A 219 1.72 5.99 -0.90
CA TYR A 219 1.23 4.79 -1.59
C TYR A 219 -0.26 4.56 -1.29
N ILE A 220 -0.78 3.38 -1.62
CA ILE A 220 -2.18 2.99 -1.38
C ILE A 220 -2.31 1.67 -0.60
N ASP A 221 -1.19 1.02 -0.29
CA ASP A 221 -1.15 -0.32 0.30
C ASP A 221 -1.75 -0.39 1.71
N LEU A 222 -1.61 0.68 2.51
CA LEU A 222 -2.21 0.76 3.85
C LEU A 222 -3.73 1.00 3.77
N GLY A 223 -4.21 1.61 2.70
CA GLY A 223 -5.65 1.77 2.45
C GLY A 223 -6.33 0.44 2.15
N ILE A 224 -5.78 -0.35 1.22
CA ILE A 224 -6.34 -1.70 0.96
C ILE A 224 -6.22 -2.59 2.20
N THR A 225 -5.15 -2.48 2.99
CA THR A 225 -4.97 -3.21 4.24
C THR A 225 -6.05 -2.84 5.25
N PHE A 226 -6.34 -1.54 5.41
CA PHE A 226 -7.42 -1.06 6.28
C PHE A 226 -8.78 -1.61 5.84
N TYR A 227 -9.15 -1.42 4.57
CA TYR A 227 -10.47 -1.82 4.09
C TYR A 227 -10.68 -3.33 4.10
N THR A 228 -9.66 -4.11 3.76
CA THR A 228 -9.72 -5.57 3.85
C THR A 228 -9.87 -6.03 5.30
N THR A 229 -9.09 -5.46 6.22
CA THR A 229 -9.17 -5.76 7.66
C THR A 229 -10.54 -5.38 8.22
N ALA A 230 -11.03 -4.18 7.91
CA ALA A 230 -12.34 -3.71 8.34
C ALA A 230 -13.45 -4.65 7.88
N SER A 231 -13.44 -5.02 6.59
CA SER A 231 -14.41 -5.96 6.03
C SER A 231 -14.42 -7.30 6.78
N LEU A 232 -13.25 -7.89 6.97
CA LEU A 232 -13.10 -9.18 7.65
C LEU A 232 -13.59 -9.12 9.11
N LEU A 233 -13.18 -8.09 9.87
CA LEU A 233 -13.56 -7.93 11.26
C LEU A 233 -15.06 -7.63 11.43
N PHE A 234 -15.66 -6.84 10.54
CA PHE A 234 -17.08 -6.55 10.59
C PHE A 234 -17.92 -7.76 10.18
N LEU A 235 -17.44 -8.58 9.25
CA LEU A 235 -18.08 -9.84 8.90
C LEU A 235 -18.08 -10.82 10.10
N LEU A 236 -16.96 -10.89 10.84
CA LEU A 236 -16.89 -11.68 12.07
C LEU A 236 -17.85 -11.14 13.16
N ARG A 237 -17.98 -9.81 13.25
CA ARG A 237 -18.96 -9.18 14.17
C ARG A 237 -20.40 -9.44 13.75
N TRP A 238 -20.71 -9.33 12.46
CA TRP A 238 -22.04 -9.68 11.95
C TRP A 238 -22.41 -11.14 12.22
N ARG A 239 -21.44 -12.04 12.09
CA ARG A 239 -21.64 -13.45 12.46
C ARG A 239 -22.09 -13.61 13.91
N GLU A 240 -21.58 -12.81 14.83
CA GLU A 240 -21.95 -12.84 16.25
C GLU A 240 -23.30 -12.15 16.52
N GLU A 241 -23.52 -11.01 15.89
CA GLU A 241 -24.69 -10.15 16.08
C GLU A 241 -25.52 -10.06 14.80
N ARG A 242 -26.00 -11.21 14.30
CA ARG A 242 -26.69 -11.32 13.00
C ARG A 242 -27.93 -10.43 12.82
N ARG A 243 -28.52 -9.94 13.90
CA ARG A 243 -29.65 -9.01 13.85
C ARG A 243 -29.20 -7.57 13.53
N THR A 244 -27.93 -7.27 13.68
CA THR A 244 -27.37 -5.92 13.49
C THR A 244 -26.85 -5.77 12.06
N ILE A 245 -27.76 -5.42 11.14
CA ILE A 245 -27.47 -5.27 9.70
C ILE A 245 -26.34 -4.29 9.41
N SER A 246 -26.08 -3.30 10.28
CA SER A 246 -25.01 -2.31 10.09
C SER A 246 -23.61 -2.94 10.03
N TRP A 247 -23.36 -4.06 10.68
CA TRP A 247 -22.10 -4.78 10.58
C TRP A 247 -21.90 -5.39 9.19
N LEU A 248 -22.98 -5.91 8.59
CA LEU A 248 -22.94 -6.44 7.23
C LEU A 248 -22.72 -5.31 6.21
N CYS A 249 -23.40 -4.18 6.38
CA CYS A 249 -23.21 -3.01 5.51
C CYS A 249 -21.77 -2.48 5.59
N LEU A 250 -21.21 -2.36 6.80
CA LEU A 250 -19.82 -1.94 6.99
C LEU A 250 -18.83 -2.94 6.37
N ALA A 251 -19.08 -4.26 6.49
CA ALA A 251 -18.24 -5.28 5.88
C ALA A 251 -18.27 -5.17 4.35
N ALA A 252 -19.46 -5.06 3.75
CA ALA A 252 -19.65 -4.97 2.32
C ALA A 252 -19.06 -3.69 1.71
N LEU A 253 -19.35 -2.52 2.30
CA LEU A 253 -18.79 -1.24 1.85
C LEU A 253 -17.27 -1.23 1.96
N SER A 254 -16.71 -1.71 3.07
CA SER A 254 -15.25 -1.81 3.23
C SER A 254 -14.64 -2.70 2.15
N LEU A 255 -15.29 -3.81 1.80
CA LEU A 255 -14.82 -4.68 0.72
C LEU A 255 -14.87 -3.99 -0.64
N GLY A 256 -15.92 -3.23 -0.91
CA GLY A 256 -16.05 -2.41 -2.12
C GLY A 256 -14.97 -1.35 -2.23
N PHE A 257 -14.63 -0.68 -1.13
CA PHE A 257 -13.51 0.28 -1.11
C PHE A 257 -12.14 -0.41 -1.25
N ALA A 258 -11.97 -1.65 -0.76
CA ALA A 258 -10.77 -2.44 -1.05
C ALA A 258 -10.62 -2.74 -2.55
N LEU A 259 -11.72 -3.13 -3.22
CA LEU A 259 -11.77 -3.32 -4.68
C LEU A 259 -11.44 -2.03 -5.45
N ALA A 260 -11.96 -0.89 -4.99
CA ALA A 260 -11.73 0.41 -5.60
C ALA A 260 -10.33 0.99 -5.31
N THR A 261 -9.54 0.36 -4.44
CA THR A 261 -8.19 0.85 -4.07
C THR A 261 -7.09 0.26 -4.94
N LYS A 262 -7.11 -1.05 -5.20
CA LYS A 262 -6.01 -1.76 -5.87
C LYS A 262 -6.49 -3.10 -6.45
N PRO A 263 -5.91 -3.61 -7.57
CA PRO A 263 -6.29 -4.92 -8.13
C PRO A 263 -6.23 -6.08 -7.13
N ASN A 264 -5.31 -6.07 -6.16
CA ASN A 264 -5.25 -7.08 -5.10
C ASN A 264 -6.53 -7.13 -4.23
N GLY A 265 -7.37 -6.10 -4.26
CA GLY A 265 -8.70 -6.09 -3.67
C GLY A 265 -9.62 -7.17 -4.23
N LEU A 266 -9.42 -7.62 -5.48
CA LEU A 266 -10.15 -8.75 -6.08
C LEU A 266 -9.91 -10.06 -5.30
N VAL A 267 -8.68 -10.28 -4.86
CA VAL A 267 -8.33 -11.47 -4.04
C VAL A 267 -9.01 -11.39 -2.68
N ALA A 268 -8.91 -10.23 -2.02
CA ALA A 268 -9.60 -10.00 -0.75
C ALA A 268 -11.12 -10.20 -0.90
N ALA A 269 -11.71 -9.68 -1.98
CA ALA A 269 -13.13 -9.79 -2.27
C ALA A 269 -13.55 -11.25 -2.49
N LEU A 270 -12.78 -12.02 -3.25
CA LEU A 270 -13.03 -13.44 -3.47
C LEU A 270 -13.03 -14.22 -2.15
N LEU A 271 -11.97 -14.05 -1.35
CA LEU A 271 -11.80 -14.79 -0.10
C LEU A 271 -12.81 -14.38 0.97
N ILE A 272 -13.08 -13.08 1.14
CA ILE A 272 -14.05 -12.60 2.14
C ILE A 272 -15.48 -12.94 1.72
N SER A 273 -15.81 -12.89 0.43
CA SER A 273 -17.11 -13.36 -0.08
C SER A 273 -17.28 -14.86 0.14
N PHE A 274 -16.23 -15.66 -0.06
CA PHE A 274 -16.27 -17.08 0.26
C PHE A 274 -16.50 -17.32 1.76
N ILE A 275 -15.80 -16.59 2.64
CA ILE A 275 -16.03 -16.64 4.09
C ILE A 275 -17.46 -16.22 4.42
N PHE A 276 -18.01 -15.18 3.78
CA PHE A 276 -19.40 -14.75 3.96
C PHE A 276 -20.37 -15.87 3.60
N LEU A 277 -20.18 -16.57 2.47
CA LEU A 277 -21.01 -17.69 2.07
C LEU A 277 -20.93 -18.86 3.10
N LEU A 278 -19.74 -19.16 3.61
CA LEU A 278 -19.59 -20.17 4.68
C LEU A 278 -20.29 -19.77 5.97
N VAL A 279 -20.34 -18.48 6.29
CA VAL A 279 -20.96 -17.96 7.51
C VAL A 279 -22.48 -17.87 7.37
N ILE A 280 -23.00 -17.49 6.21
CA ILE A 280 -24.43 -17.26 6.01
C ILE A 280 -25.25 -18.55 6.07
N VAL A 281 -24.68 -19.69 5.64
CA VAL A 281 -25.37 -20.99 5.64
C VAL A 281 -25.29 -21.73 6.98
N LYS A 282 -24.49 -21.24 7.95
CA LYS A 282 -24.35 -21.89 9.26
C LYS A 282 -25.59 -21.67 10.14
N PRO A 283 -25.94 -22.64 11.04
CA PRO A 283 -27.06 -22.53 11.99
C PRO A 283 -27.03 -21.26 12.85
N PRO A 284 -28.18 -20.73 13.30
CA PRO A 284 -29.52 -21.34 13.25
C PRO A 284 -30.18 -21.27 11.85
N PRO A 285 -31.17 -22.16 11.58
CA PRO A 285 -31.93 -22.17 10.32
C PRO A 285 -32.56 -20.80 10.05
N ARG A 286 -32.47 -20.33 8.79
CA ARG A 286 -32.92 -19.01 8.36
C ARG A 286 -33.92 -19.13 7.21
N ARG A 287 -34.76 -18.13 7.08
CA ARG A 287 -35.69 -18.06 5.95
C ARG A 287 -34.91 -17.75 4.65
N PRO A 288 -35.21 -18.41 3.52
CA PRO A 288 -34.56 -18.12 2.25
C PRO A 288 -34.60 -16.63 1.85
N THR A 289 -35.68 -15.93 2.21
CA THR A 289 -35.86 -14.48 1.97
C THR A 289 -34.85 -13.62 2.74
N GLU A 290 -34.48 -14.01 3.97
CA GLU A 290 -33.47 -13.33 4.77
C GLU A 290 -32.08 -13.53 4.16
N ILE A 291 -31.76 -14.75 3.75
CA ILE A 291 -30.51 -15.09 3.07
C ILE A 291 -30.41 -14.31 1.75
N GLY A 292 -31.47 -14.31 0.94
CA GLY A 292 -31.52 -13.56 -0.33
C GLY A 292 -31.28 -12.07 -0.13
N ARG A 293 -31.91 -11.47 0.90
CA ARG A 293 -31.69 -10.05 1.24
C ARG A 293 -30.26 -9.76 1.63
N GLU A 294 -29.64 -10.60 2.45
CA GLU A 294 -28.26 -10.42 2.92
C GLU A 294 -27.24 -10.61 1.78
N LEU A 295 -27.47 -11.59 0.88
CA LEU A 295 -26.68 -11.77 -0.33
C LEU A 295 -26.76 -10.53 -1.25
N PHE A 296 -27.98 -10.02 -1.47
CA PHE A 296 -28.18 -8.83 -2.29
C PHE A 296 -27.53 -7.58 -1.68
N LEU A 297 -27.70 -7.37 -0.36
CA LEU A 297 -27.07 -6.25 0.34
C LEU A 297 -25.54 -6.34 0.33
N PHE A 298 -24.98 -7.53 0.62
CA PHE A 298 -23.53 -7.70 0.63
C PHE A 298 -22.94 -7.51 -0.77
N GLY A 299 -23.51 -8.17 -1.78
CA GLY A 299 -23.03 -8.05 -3.16
C GLY A 299 -23.21 -6.64 -3.72
N GLY A 300 -24.40 -6.03 -3.57
CA GLY A 300 -24.69 -4.70 -4.08
C GLY A 300 -23.83 -3.61 -3.44
N LEU A 301 -23.69 -3.62 -2.10
CA LEU A 301 -22.85 -2.65 -1.39
C LEU A 301 -21.35 -2.87 -1.65
N THR A 302 -20.93 -4.09 -1.95
CA THR A 302 -19.53 -4.37 -2.35
C THR A 302 -19.24 -3.82 -3.75
N LEU A 303 -20.17 -3.97 -4.69
CA LEU A 303 -19.97 -3.49 -6.06
C LEU A 303 -20.12 -1.97 -6.20
N LEU A 304 -20.93 -1.34 -5.36
CA LEU A 304 -21.26 0.08 -5.47
C LEU A 304 -20.04 1.02 -5.53
N PRO A 305 -19.04 0.95 -4.62
CA PRO A 305 -17.85 1.80 -4.71
C PRO A 305 -16.93 1.47 -5.88
N PHE A 306 -16.97 0.24 -6.39
CA PHE A 306 -16.12 -0.23 -7.48
C PHE A 306 -16.69 0.09 -8.87
N LEU A 307 -18.02 0.21 -8.99
CA LEU A 307 -18.73 0.43 -10.25
C LEU A 307 -18.22 1.64 -11.07
N PRO A 308 -17.95 2.83 -10.49
CA PRO A 308 -17.42 3.97 -11.26
C PRO A 308 -16.11 3.67 -12.00
N TRP A 309 -15.23 2.85 -11.42
CA TRP A 309 -13.96 2.43 -12.02
C TRP A 309 -14.18 1.48 -13.20
N LEU A 310 -15.10 0.52 -13.06
CA LEU A 310 -15.48 -0.38 -14.15
C LEU A 310 -16.07 0.40 -15.32
N LEU A 311 -16.95 1.35 -15.05
CA LEU A 311 -17.57 2.20 -16.08
C LEU A 311 -16.51 3.07 -16.78
N LYS A 312 -15.60 3.71 -16.04
CA LYS A 312 -14.49 4.49 -16.64
C LYS A 312 -13.71 3.62 -17.64
N ASN A 313 -13.26 2.44 -17.21
CA ASN A 313 -12.47 1.57 -18.07
C ASN A 313 -13.28 1.08 -19.28
N TRP A 314 -14.56 0.73 -19.08
CA TRP A 314 -15.45 0.34 -20.17
C TRP A 314 -15.53 1.43 -21.25
N PHE A 315 -15.77 2.68 -20.84
CA PHE A 315 -15.87 3.80 -21.79
C PHE A 315 -14.54 4.16 -22.46
N GLN A 316 -13.40 3.98 -21.77
CA GLN A 316 -12.09 4.32 -22.31
C GLN A 316 -11.50 3.22 -23.21
N THR A 317 -11.75 1.94 -22.89
CA THR A 317 -11.02 0.82 -23.50
C THR A 317 -11.91 -0.31 -24.04
N GLY A 318 -13.23 -0.27 -23.79
CA GLY A 318 -14.14 -1.39 -24.07
C GLY A 318 -14.00 -2.59 -23.12
N ASN A 319 -13.06 -2.54 -22.16
CA ASN A 319 -12.81 -3.59 -21.17
C ASN A 319 -12.94 -3.01 -19.75
N PRO A 320 -13.98 -3.38 -18.97
CA PRO A 320 -14.17 -2.85 -17.62
C PRO A 320 -13.05 -3.22 -16.65
N PHE A 321 -12.33 -4.30 -16.91
CA PHE A 321 -11.24 -4.79 -16.07
C PHE A 321 -9.84 -4.43 -16.61
N TYR A 322 -9.77 -3.59 -17.64
CA TYR A 322 -8.48 -3.24 -18.24
C TYR A 322 -7.45 -2.77 -17.18
N PRO A 323 -6.18 -3.17 -17.28
CA PRO A 323 -5.55 -3.98 -18.33
C PRO A 323 -5.67 -5.51 -18.15
N LEU A 324 -6.48 -5.97 -17.21
CA LEU A 324 -6.74 -7.39 -16.98
C LEU A 324 -7.74 -7.93 -18.02
N LEU A 325 -7.79 -9.24 -18.21
CA LEU A 325 -8.74 -9.95 -19.08
C LEU A 325 -8.75 -9.46 -20.55
N GLY A 326 -7.63 -8.92 -21.03
CA GLY A 326 -7.53 -8.41 -22.41
C GLY A 326 -7.95 -9.43 -23.47
N SER A 327 -7.62 -10.70 -23.31
CA SER A 327 -8.00 -11.78 -24.23
C SER A 327 -9.51 -12.03 -24.34
N TRP A 328 -10.30 -11.62 -23.35
CA TRP A 328 -11.77 -11.79 -23.33
C TRP A 328 -12.52 -10.65 -24.03
N PHE A 329 -11.90 -9.48 -24.10
CA PHE A 329 -12.52 -8.25 -24.59
C PHE A 329 -11.93 -7.75 -25.92
N SER A 330 -10.81 -8.32 -26.39
CA SER A 330 -10.19 -7.92 -27.67
C SER A 330 -10.72 -8.78 -28.80
N SER A 331 -11.50 -8.19 -29.70
CA SER A 331 -11.90 -8.81 -30.97
C SER A 331 -10.75 -8.89 -31.99
N THR A 332 -9.64 -8.21 -31.76
CA THR A 332 -8.53 -8.02 -32.73
C THR A 332 -7.19 -8.54 -32.21
N GLY A 333 -7.10 -9.55 -31.38
CA GLY A 333 -5.83 -10.22 -31.04
C GLY A 333 -4.63 -9.32 -30.60
N ALA A 334 -4.77 -8.02 -30.67
CA ALA A 334 -3.78 -7.02 -30.28
C ALA A 334 -3.99 -6.61 -28.82
N GLY A 335 -3.80 -7.55 -27.91
CA GLY A 335 -3.63 -7.25 -26.49
C GLY A 335 -2.33 -6.51 -26.28
N ILE A 336 -2.32 -5.20 -26.53
CA ILE A 336 -1.22 -4.32 -26.21
C ILE A 336 -1.35 -3.95 -24.72
N GLY A 337 -0.95 -4.84 -23.87
CA GLY A 337 -0.62 -4.59 -22.49
C GLY A 337 0.47 -5.58 -22.10
N PRO A 338 1.42 -5.25 -21.24
CA PRO A 338 2.27 -6.25 -20.64
C PRO A 338 1.33 -7.25 -19.97
N GLY A 339 1.13 -8.40 -20.62
CA GLY A 339 0.25 -9.44 -20.14
C GLY A 339 0.64 -9.74 -18.70
N VAL A 340 -0.28 -9.51 -17.76
CA VAL A 340 -0.21 -10.19 -16.49
C VAL A 340 -0.44 -11.65 -16.86
N SER A 341 0.65 -12.35 -17.12
CA SER A 341 0.64 -13.79 -17.30
C SER A 341 0.19 -14.40 -15.97
N PHE A 342 -1.03 -14.90 -15.92
CA PHE A 342 -1.54 -15.70 -14.79
C PHE A 342 -0.94 -17.12 -14.80
N GLY A 343 0.31 -17.28 -15.23
CA GLY A 343 1.04 -18.53 -15.21
C GLY A 343 1.78 -18.74 -13.89
N GLY A 344 1.13 -19.31 -12.88
CA GLY A 344 1.73 -19.50 -11.56
C GLY A 344 2.99 -20.37 -11.54
N LEU A 345 3.10 -21.35 -12.42
CA LEU A 345 4.34 -22.11 -12.62
C LEU A 345 5.47 -21.21 -13.14
N ALA A 346 5.17 -20.25 -14.00
CA ALA A 346 6.14 -19.30 -14.53
C ALA A 346 6.81 -18.44 -13.43
N ILE A 347 6.17 -18.17 -12.29
CA ILE A 347 6.79 -17.41 -11.19
C ILE A 347 7.83 -18.24 -10.46
N LEU A 348 7.57 -19.50 -10.21
CA LEU A 348 8.51 -20.42 -9.58
C LEU A 348 9.70 -20.71 -10.52
N GLU A 349 9.43 -20.95 -11.79
CA GLU A 349 10.45 -21.07 -12.84
C GLU A 349 11.26 -19.78 -12.98
N LYS A 350 10.62 -18.62 -12.94
CA LYS A 350 11.28 -17.33 -12.98
C LYS A 350 12.23 -17.13 -11.80
N ARG A 351 11.88 -17.59 -10.60
CA ARG A 351 12.77 -17.50 -9.44
C ARG A 351 13.99 -18.39 -9.57
N ALA A 352 13.82 -19.61 -10.09
CA ALA A 352 14.94 -20.50 -10.40
C ALA A 352 15.86 -19.90 -11.47
N LEU A 353 15.28 -19.34 -12.56
CA LEU A 353 16.04 -18.80 -13.68
C LEU A 353 16.73 -17.46 -13.34
N LEU A 354 16.02 -16.51 -12.70
CA LEU A 354 16.56 -15.18 -12.46
C LEU A 354 17.45 -15.10 -11.20
N TYR A 355 17.15 -15.91 -10.18
CA TYR A 355 17.79 -15.81 -8.87
C TYR A 355 18.62 -17.05 -8.51
N GLY A 356 18.59 -18.11 -9.36
CA GLY A 356 19.30 -19.35 -9.09
C GLY A 356 18.76 -20.12 -7.87
N GLU A 357 17.52 -19.88 -7.47
CA GLU A 357 16.92 -20.52 -6.29
C GLU A 357 16.63 -22.00 -6.57
N ASN A 358 17.00 -22.85 -5.62
CA ASN A 358 16.72 -24.27 -5.68
C ASN A 358 15.28 -24.60 -5.22
N SER A 359 14.83 -25.85 -5.48
CA SER A 359 13.47 -26.28 -5.17
C SER A 359 13.09 -26.13 -3.68
N TRP A 360 14.04 -26.32 -2.76
CA TRP A 360 13.80 -26.19 -1.32
C TRP A 360 13.64 -24.72 -0.89
N GLU A 361 14.39 -23.82 -1.51
CA GLU A 361 14.26 -22.38 -1.30
C GLU A 361 12.91 -21.86 -1.77
N ILE A 362 12.45 -22.37 -2.92
CA ILE A 362 11.15 -22.05 -3.50
C ILE A 362 10.01 -22.65 -2.63
N LEU A 363 10.11 -23.90 -2.22
CA LEU A 363 9.13 -24.53 -1.34
C LEU A 363 9.05 -23.83 0.02
N GLY A 364 10.18 -23.32 0.51
CA GLY A 364 10.28 -22.56 1.76
C GLY A 364 9.75 -21.13 1.69
N LEU A 365 9.35 -20.59 0.52
CA LEU A 365 8.89 -19.20 0.36
C LEU A 365 7.84 -18.76 1.39
N PRO A 366 6.79 -19.56 1.71
CA PRO A 366 5.76 -19.16 2.67
C PRO A 366 6.28 -18.86 4.07
N LEU A 367 7.43 -19.45 4.44
CA LEU A 367 8.10 -19.20 5.72
C LEU A 367 9.24 -18.17 5.56
N ARG A 368 10.05 -18.30 4.52
CA ARG A 368 11.20 -17.40 4.26
C ARG A 368 10.82 -15.94 4.22
N ILE A 369 9.63 -15.60 3.71
CA ILE A 369 9.13 -14.22 3.61
C ILE A 369 9.06 -13.50 4.97
N PHE A 370 8.94 -14.24 6.08
CA PHE A 370 8.90 -13.68 7.44
C PHE A 370 10.29 -13.46 8.05
N PHE A 371 11.34 -14.05 7.47
CA PHE A 371 12.70 -14.04 8.04
C PHE A 371 13.73 -13.38 7.13
N SER A 372 13.58 -13.45 5.82
CA SER A 372 14.63 -13.11 4.84
C SER A 372 14.27 -11.88 4.00
N GLY A 373 13.30 -11.05 4.42
CA GLY A 373 12.92 -9.86 3.67
C GLY A 373 14.02 -8.79 3.64
N ARG A 374 14.15 -8.10 2.51
CA ARG A 374 15.03 -6.94 2.34
C ARG A 374 14.40 -5.91 1.41
N ASP A 375 14.50 -4.64 1.79
CA ASP A 375 13.99 -3.54 1.00
C ASP A 375 14.79 -3.36 -0.30
N ASP A 376 14.10 -2.91 -1.33
CA ASP A 376 14.62 -2.62 -2.66
C ASP A 376 15.35 -3.82 -3.32
N ASN A 377 15.07 -5.03 -2.83
CA ASN A 377 15.62 -6.27 -3.37
C ASN A 377 14.48 -7.24 -3.75
N PRO A 378 14.13 -7.38 -5.05
CA PRO A 378 13.05 -8.25 -5.51
C PRO A 378 13.28 -9.74 -5.21
N GLN A 379 14.54 -10.23 -5.20
CA GLN A 379 14.86 -11.60 -4.80
C GLN A 379 14.47 -11.86 -3.34
N LEU A 380 14.69 -10.88 -2.46
CA LEU A 380 14.36 -10.93 -1.04
C LEU A 380 13.05 -10.20 -0.73
N PHE A 381 12.05 -10.31 -1.64
CA PHE A 381 10.65 -9.92 -1.45
C PHE A 381 10.34 -8.41 -1.37
N ASP A 382 11.29 -7.53 -1.66
CA ASP A 382 11.13 -6.06 -1.67
C ASP A 382 10.29 -5.54 -0.47
N GLY A 383 10.81 -5.81 0.73
CA GLY A 383 10.20 -5.44 2.01
C GLY A 383 10.65 -6.35 3.14
N VAL A 384 10.32 -5.97 4.38
CA VAL A 384 10.67 -6.72 5.59
C VAL A 384 9.43 -6.97 6.42
N LEU A 385 9.10 -8.25 6.64
CA LEU A 385 8.15 -8.69 7.66
C LEU A 385 8.87 -9.00 8.98
N THR A 386 8.14 -9.56 9.93
CA THR A 386 8.69 -9.97 11.24
C THR A 386 8.28 -11.38 11.58
N PRO A 387 9.18 -12.22 12.12
CA PRO A 387 8.85 -13.56 12.58
C PRO A 387 7.80 -13.60 13.68
N ILE A 388 7.61 -12.50 14.44
CA ILE A 388 6.60 -12.41 15.51
C ILE A 388 5.19 -12.77 15.02
N LEU A 389 4.90 -12.52 13.74
CA LEU A 389 3.61 -12.80 13.12
C LEU A 389 3.28 -14.28 13.04
N ILE A 390 4.30 -15.15 13.01
CA ILE A 390 4.10 -16.60 12.83
C ILE A 390 4.61 -17.43 14.00
N VAL A 391 5.61 -16.97 14.76
CA VAL A 391 6.22 -17.72 15.88
C VAL A 391 5.18 -18.08 16.94
N PHE A 392 4.20 -17.23 17.22
CA PHE A 392 3.17 -17.47 18.23
C PHE A 392 1.92 -18.22 17.70
N LEU A 393 1.83 -18.50 16.38
CA LEU A 393 0.65 -19.17 15.77
C LEU A 393 0.31 -20.53 16.36
N PRO A 394 1.27 -21.43 16.71
CA PRO A 394 0.92 -22.74 17.28
C PRO A 394 0.10 -22.62 18.57
N TRP A 395 0.30 -21.57 19.34
CA TRP A 395 -0.44 -21.34 20.59
C TRP A 395 -1.75 -20.56 20.37
N ALA A 396 -1.94 -19.92 19.21
CA ALA A 396 -3.14 -19.15 18.91
C ALA A 396 -4.42 -20.00 18.98
N PHE A 397 -4.38 -21.23 18.45
CA PHE A 397 -5.54 -22.10 18.29
C PHE A 397 -6.04 -22.78 19.56
N LYS A 398 -5.56 -22.39 20.72
CA LYS A 398 -6.00 -22.88 22.02
C LYS A 398 -7.06 -21.95 22.63
N GLY A 399 -7.95 -22.51 23.48
CA GLY A 399 -8.96 -21.72 24.19
C GLY A 399 -10.15 -21.29 23.33
N LYS A 400 -10.78 -20.17 23.73
CA LYS A 400 -12.03 -19.65 23.13
C LYS A 400 -11.82 -19.14 21.69
N TRP A 401 -12.93 -18.90 20.97
CA TRP A 401 -12.99 -18.33 19.62
C TRP A 401 -12.25 -19.13 18.54
N LEU A 402 -12.24 -20.46 18.63
CA LEU A 402 -11.52 -21.32 17.69
C LEU A 402 -11.97 -21.14 16.24
N GLU A 403 -13.28 -21.01 15.99
CA GLU A 403 -13.84 -20.80 14.65
C GLU A 403 -13.40 -19.46 14.05
N GLU A 404 -13.34 -18.40 14.85
CA GLU A 404 -12.83 -17.09 14.43
C GLU A 404 -11.35 -17.17 14.03
N LYS A 405 -10.54 -17.83 14.88
CA LYS A 405 -9.11 -18.03 14.64
C LYS A 405 -8.87 -18.85 13.37
N LYS A 406 -9.70 -19.88 13.12
CA LYS A 406 -9.64 -20.66 11.87
C LYS A 406 -9.97 -19.80 10.65
N LEU A 407 -11.00 -18.94 10.71
CA LEU A 407 -11.35 -18.06 9.61
C LEU A 407 -10.24 -17.03 9.31
N LEU A 408 -9.64 -16.42 10.34
CA LEU A 408 -8.51 -15.52 10.20
C LEU A 408 -7.29 -16.21 9.59
N ALA A 409 -6.96 -17.42 10.05
CA ALA A 409 -5.85 -18.20 9.54
C ALA A 409 -6.10 -18.67 8.09
N SER A 410 -7.32 -19.14 7.79
CA SER A 410 -7.69 -19.53 6.42
C SER A 410 -7.61 -18.36 5.46
N PHE A 411 -8.09 -17.18 5.86
CA PHE A 411 -7.93 -15.96 5.05
C PHE A 411 -6.47 -15.66 4.77
N ALA A 412 -5.63 -15.62 5.81
CA ALA A 412 -4.21 -15.31 5.66
C ALA A 412 -3.48 -16.35 4.81
N LEU A 413 -3.74 -17.63 5.04
CA LEU A 413 -3.08 -18.73 4.32
C LEU A 413 -3.48 -18.78 2.85
N LEU A 414 -4.78 -18.66 2.55
CA LEU A 414 -5.28 -18.69 1.17
C LEU A 414 -4.82 -17.44 0.38
N PHE A 415 -4.77 -16.28 1.03
CA PHE A 415 -4.25 -15.06 0.40
C PHE A 415 -2.75 -15.20 0.10
N LEU A 416 -1.98 -15.73 1.04
CA LEU A 416 -0.55 -15.98 0.86
C LEU A 416 -0.32 -17.00 -0.26
N PHE A 417 -1.10 -18.08 -0.30
CA PHE A 417 -1.03 -19.08 -1.35
C PHE A 417 -1.31 -18.46 -2.74
N TYR A 418 -2.37 -17.63 -2.84
CA TYR A 418 -2.65 -16.90 -4.08
C TYR A 418 -1.45 -16.05 -4.50
N ALA A 419 -0.87 -15.28 -3.60
CA ALA A 419 0.25 -14.41 -3.90
C ALA A 419 1.51 -15.18 -4.34
N LEU A 420 1.75 -16.38 -3.79
CA LEU A 420 2.87 -17.25 -4.18
C LEU A 420 2.78 -17.73 -5.63
N PHE A 421 1.58 -17.95 -6.15
CA PHE A 421 1.39 -18.57 -7.48
C PHE A 421 1.04 -17.58 -8.59
N LEU A 422 0.49 -16.40 -8.27
CA LEU A 422 -0.13 -15.54 -9.27
C LEU A 422 0.51 -14.15 -9.40
N VAL A 423 1.41 -13.75 -8.48
CA VAL A 423 2.00 -12.42 -8.49
C VAL A 423 3.49 -12.51 -8.16
N ASP A 424 4.30 -11.60 -8.70
CA ASP A 424 5.67 -11.39 -8.22
C ASP A 424 5.64 -11.20 -6.70
N MET A 425 6.38 -12.04 -5.95
CA MET A 425 6.29 -12.09 -4.50
C MET A 425 6.98 -10.86 -3.89
N ARG A 426 6.19 -9.81 -3.70
CA ARG A 426 6.59 -8.63 -2.91
C ARG A 426 5.77 -8.55 -1.64
N ILE A 427 6.42 -8.27 -0.52
CA ILE A 427 5.75 -8.23 0.79
C ILE A 427 4.57 -7.26 0.80
N ARG A 428 4.68 -6.12 0.14
CA ARG A 428 3.58 -5.14 0.06
C ARG A 428 2.31 -5.68 -0.60
N TYR A 429 2.39 -6.73 -1.43
CA TYR A 429 1.20 -7.31 -2.06
C TYR A 429 0.40 -8.21 -1.15
N ILE A 430 0.98 -8.65 -0.04
CA ILE A 430 0.32 -9.50 0.96
C ILE A 430 -0.02 -8.76 2.27
N LEU A 431 0.11 -7.44 2.32
CA LEU A 431 -0.13 -6.67 3.55
C LEU A 431 -1.51 -6.88 4.17
N SER A 432 -2.50 -7.20 3.35
CA SER A 432 -3.87 -7.50 3.81
C SER A 432 -3.96 -8.67 4.80
N ILE A 433 -2.94 -9.57 4.86
CA ILE A 433 -2.92 -10.67 5.83
C ILE A 433 -2.31 -10.25 7.18
N VAL A 434 -1.48 -9.20 7.20
CA VAL A 434 -0.72 -8.80 8.40
C VAL A 434 -1.63 -8.54 9.61
N PRO A 435 -2.75 -7.81 9.52
CA PRO A 435 -3.64 -7.61 10.66
C PRO A 435 -4.25 -8.91 11.20
N ALA A 436 -4.60 -9.86 10.32
CA ALA A 436 -5.12 -11.16 10.73
C ALA A 436 -4.04 -11.97 11.47
N LEU A 437 -2.80 -11.96 10.99
CA LEU A 437 -1.66 -12.61 11.65
C LEU A 437 -1.32 -11.95 12.98
N VAL A 438 -1.41 -10.61 13.09
CA VAL A 438 -1.24 -9.88 14.35
C VAL A 438 -2.27 -10.33 15.38
N ILE A 439 -3.55 -10.44 15.00
CA ILE A 439 -4.60 -10.92 15.91
C ILE A 439 -4.26 -12.34 16.40
N LEU A 440 -3.86 -13.23 15.50
CA LEU A 440 -3.49 -14.60 15.86
C LEU A 440 -2.23 -14.63 16.73
N ALA A 441 -1.20 -13.83 16.44
CA ALA A 441 0.00 -13.73 17.25
C ALA A 441 -0.33 -13.25 18.67
N VAL A 442 -1.20 -12.24 18.83
CA VAL A 442 -1.65 -11.77 20.15
C VAL A 442 -2.43 -12.84 20.91
N TYR A 443 -3.30 -13.63 20.25
CA TYR A 443 -3.93 -14.78 20.89
C TYR A 443 -2.90 -15.83 21.33
N GLY A 444 -1.85 -16.06 20.54
CA GLY A 444 -0.73 -16.93 20.89
C GLY A 444 0.00 -16.44 22.15
N VAL A 445 0.39 -15.16 22.16
CA VAL A 445 1.03 -14.50 23.31
C VAL A 445 0.16 -14.63 24.57
N PHE A 446 -1.16 -14.35 24.46
CA PHE A 446 -2.11 -14.50 25.57
C PHE A 446 -2.14 -15.92 26.10
N ASN A 447 -2.26 -16.93 25.25
CA ASN A 447 -2.33 -18.34 25.65
C ASN A 447 -1.01 -18.86 26.23
N ILE A 448 0.14 -18.34 25.78
CA ILE A 448 1.45 -18.64 26.38
C ILE A 448 1.53 -18.01 27.77
N TYR A 449 1.16 -16.73 27.90
CA TYR A 449 1.17 -16.01 29.18
C TYR A 449 0.39 -16.76 30.28
N LEU A 450 -0.77 -17.30 29.95
CA LEU A 450 -1.58 -18.09 30.89
C LEU A 450 -0.93 -19.41 31.38
N ARG A 451 0.12 -19.89 30.70
CA ARG A 451 0.74 -21.21 30.96
C ARG A 451 2.15 -21.12 31.51
N ILE A 452 2.86 -20.01 31.20
CA ILE A 452 4.26 -19.88 31.56
C ILE A 452 4.41 -19.47 33.02
N LYS A 453 5.29 -20.16 33.75
CA LYS A 453 5.57 -19.84 35.15
C LYS A 453 6.40 -18.54 35.31
N ARG A 454 7.18 -18.18 34.30
CA ARG A 454 8.07 -17.02 34.30
C ARG A 454 7.82 -16.16 33.07
N PRO A 455 6.86 -15.22 33.12
CA PRO A 455 6.48 -14.40 31.99
C PRO A 455 7.61 -13.48 31.48
N VAL A 456 8.66 -13.30 32.28
CA VAL A 456 9.84 -12.51 31.89
C VAL A 456 10.45 -12.97 30.55
N TYR A 457 10.53 -14.27 30.29
CA TYR A 457 11.08 -14.77 29.01
C TYR A 457 10.24 -14.39 27.80
N LEU A 458 8.92 -14.36 27.96
CA LEU A 458 7.99 -13.91 26.89
C LEU A 458 8.20 -12.42 26.60
N PHE A 459 8.30 -11.61 27.65
CA PHE A 459 8.53 -10.16 27.50
C PHE A 459 9.92 -9.87 26.93
N THR A 460 10.96 -10.59 27.36
CA THR A 460 12.31 -10.44 26.78
C THR A 460 12.30 -10.74 25.27
N GLY A 461 11.62 -11.80 24.83
CA GLY A 461 11.46 -12.12 23.41
C GLY A 461 10.73 -11.01 22.64
N ILE A 462 9.64 -10.47 23.19
CA ILE A 462 8.92 -9.34 22.57
C ILE A 462 9.80 -8.09 22.48
N ILE A 463 10.52 -7.74 23.57
CA ILE A 463 11.43 -6.60 23.62
C ILE A 463 12.53 -6.73 22.56
N PHE A 464 13.06 -7.94 22.35
CA PHE A 464 14.06 -8.18 21.30
C PHE A 464 13.52 -7.81 19.90
N PHE A 465 12.31 -8.27 19.55
CA PHE A 465 11.69 -7.91 18.27
C PHE A 465 11.41 -6.41 18.18
N VAL A 466 10.98 -5.79 19.26
CA VAL A 466 10.73 -4.34 19.35
C VAL A 466 12.01 -3.55 19.09
N ALA A 467 13.11 -3.94 19.72
CA ALA A 467 14.41 -3.29 19.53
C ALA A 467 14.87 -3.42 18.07
N TRP A 468 14.69 -4.60 17.47
CA TRP A 468 15.03 -4.82 16.06
C TRP A 468 14.19 -3.94 15.11
N HIS A 469 12.87 -3.82 15.36
CA HIS A 469 12.02 -2.90 14.58
C HIS A 469 12.42 -1.43 14.79
N GLY A 470 12.82 -1.05 16.00
CA GLY A 470 13.34 0.29 16.30
C GLY A 470 14.63 0.60 15.55
N ILE A 471 15.55 -0.36 15.45
CA ILE A 471 16.79 -0.24 14.67
C ILE A 471 16.47 -0.06 13.18
N TYR A 472 15.50 -0.82 12.66
CA TYR A 472 15.05 -0.69 11.26
C TYR A 472 14.55 0.74 10.96
N LEU A 473 13.65 1.26 11.77
CA LEU A 473 13.09 2.62 11.57
C LEU A 473 14.16 3.70 11.77
N TRP A 474 15.08 3.49 12.72
CA TRP A 474 16.22 4.37 12.95
C TRP A 474 17.17 4.44 11.74
N HIS A 475 17.36 3.33 11.03
CA HIS A 475 18.14 3.31 9.79
C HIS A 475 17.54 4.24 8.73
N TYR A 476 16.23 4.14 8.50
CA TYR A 476 15.52 5.06 7.60
C TYR A 476 15.62 6.52 8.03
N PHE A 477 15.46 6.78 9.32
CA PHE A 477 15.58 8.14 9.87
C PHE A 477 16.97 8.75 9.63
N ARG A 478 18.03 7.94 9.82
CA ARG A 478 19.41 8.37 9.57
C ARG A 478 19.69 8.61 8.10
N GLU A 479 19.18 7.79 7.22
CA GLU A 479 19.37 7.90 5.77
C GLU A 479 18.65 9.12 5.20
N ALA A 480 17.44 9.37 5.64
CA ALA A 480 16.61 10.51 5.21
C ALA A 480 17.17 11.86 5.71
N VAL A 481 17.91 11.90 6.83
CA VAL A 481 18.41 13.13 7.50
C VAL A 481 17.30 14.21 7.61
N PRO A 482 16.13 13.89 8.22
CA PRO A 482 14.96 14.74 8.12
C PRO A 482 15.12 16.11 8.80
N LEU A 483 15.92 16.17 9.86
CA LEU A 483 16.06 17.38 10.68
C LEU A 483 16.70 18.54 9.93
N GLY A 484 17.65 18.26 9.00
CA GLY A 484 18.26 19.30 8.17
C GLY A 484 17.24 20.03 7.30
N TYR A 485 16.37 19.26 6.64
CA TYR A 485 15.29 19.81 5.82
C TYR A 485 14.21 20.52 6.67
N LEU A 486 13.75 19.89 7.74
CA LEU A 486 12.66 20.43 8.57
C LEU A 486 13.09 21.68 9.37
N ALA A 487 14.36 21.78 9.75
CA ALA A 487 14.93 22.97 10.40
C ALA A 487 15.29 24.08 9.40
N GLY A 488 15.11 23.85 8.08
CA GLY A 488 15.41 24.86 7.05
C GLY A 488 16.89 25.02 6.72
N SER A 489 17.80 24.19 7.27
CA SER A 489 19.22 24.21 6.93
C SER A 489 19.52 23.54 5.59
N GLU A 490 18.66 22.67 5.10
CA GLU A 490 18.69 22.07 3.76
C GLU A 490 17.47 22.53 2.96
N SER A 491 17.68 23.13 1.78
CA SER A 491 16.58 23.53 0.91
C SER A 491 15.88 22.31 0.29
N ARG A 492 14.63 22.47 -0.18
CA ARG A 492 13.90 21.42 -0.88
C ARG A 492 14.68 20.86 -2.08
N ASP A 493 15.27 21.76 -2.89
CA ASP A 493 16.05 21.39 -4.07
C ASP A 493 17.31 20.60 -3.69
N ALA A 494 18.00 21.01 -2.62
CA ALA A 494 19.18 20.31 -2.12
C ALA A 494 18.81 18.91 -1.60
N TYR A 495 17.74 18.80 -0.82
CA TYR A 495 17.21 17.52 -0.34
C TYR A 495 16.90 16.58 -1.50
N LEU A 496 16.10 17.03 -2.46
CA LEU A 496 15.70 16.22 -3.63
C LEU A 496 16.90 15.86 -4.50
N ALA A 497 17.83 16.76 -4.71
CA ALA A 497 19.05 16.49 -5.46
C ALA A 497 19.96 15.45 -4.75
N ARG A 498 19.95 15.39 -3.43
CA ARG A 498 20.65 14.37 -2.67
C ARG A 498 19.96 12.99 -2.76
N MET A 499 18.64 12.97 -2.70
CA MET A 499 17.85 11.73 -2.64
C MET A 499 17.58 11.11 -4.02
N LEU A 500 17.50 11.92 -5.08
CA LEU A 500 17.11 11.49 -6.43
C LEU A 500 18.22 11.84 -7.45
N PRO A 501 18.89 10.83 -8.02
CA PRO A 501 19.96 11.07 -9.00
C PRO A 501 19.49 11.84 -10.23
N GLU A 502 18.25 11.66 -10.67
CA GLU A 502 17.66 12.30 -11.84
C GLU A 502 17.18 13.74 -11.59
N TYR A 503 17.12 14.20 -10.33
CA TYR A 503 16.46 15.46 -9.99
C TYR A 503 17.12 16.68 -10.60
N SER A 504 18.45 16.76 -10.59
CA SER A 504 19.19 17.89 -11.19
C SER A 504 18.85 18.05 -12.67
N SER A 505 18.73 16.95 -13.41
CA SER A 505 18.35 16.96 -14.83
C SER A 505 16.90 17.41 -15.03
N LEU A 506 15.96 16.96 -14.17
CA LEU A 506 14.57 17.44 -14.20
C LEU A 506 14.48 18.93 -13.85
N GLN A 507 15.29 19.40 -12.90
CA GLN A 507 15.36 20.82 -12.54
C GLN A 507 15.91 21.67 -13.70
N TYR A 508 16.95 21.18 -14.41
CA TYR A 508 17.43 21.82 -15.64
C TYR A 508 16.31 21.92 -16.67
N ILE A 509 15.59 20.84 -16.95
CA ILE A 509 14.46 20.81 -17.87
C ILE A 509 13.42 21.87 -17.47
N ASN A 510 13.01 21.90 -16.22
CA ASN A 510 11.96 22.81 -15.74
C ASN A 510 12.36 24.29 -15.85
N ARG A 511 13.64 24.63 -15.70
CA ARG A 511 14.12 26.02 -15.67
C ARG A 511 14.66 26.52 -16.99
N ARG A 512 15.22 25.63 -17.82
CA ARG A 512 16.02 26.01 -18.98
C ARG A 512 15.41 25.62 -20.34
N THR A 513 14.41 24.73 -20.38
CA THR A 513 13.72 24.40 -21.62
C THR A 513 12.46 25.25 -21.80
N PRO A 514 12.02 25.51 -23.04
CA PRO A 514 10.79 26.25 -23.31
C PRO A 514 9.55 25.59 -22.62
N PRO A 515 8.54 26.38 -22.24
CA PRO A 515 7.29 25.83 -21.68
C PRO A 515 6.58 24.83 -22.60
N THR A 516 6.76 24.96 -23.90
CA THR A 516 6.21 24.11 -24.96
C THR A 516 7.03 22.84 -25.21
N ALA A 517 8.18 22.68 -24.53
CA ALA A 517 9.03 21.52 -24.71
C ALA A 517 8.31 20.24 -24.30
N LYS A 518 8.47 19.20 -25.11
CA LYS A 518 8.01 17.84 -24.81
C LYS A 518 9.20 16.91 -24.65
N ILE A 519 9.30 16.29 -23.51
CA ILE A 519 10.48 15.54 -23.07
C ILE A 519 10.21 14.02 -23.22
N TYR A 520 11.07 13.31 -23.94
CA TYR A 520 11.04 11.85 -23.91
C TYR A 520 11.97 11.34 -22.80
N LEU A 521 11.37 10.64 -21.83
CA LEU A 521 12.04 10.15 -20.62
C LEU A 521 12.52 8.72 -20.85
N LEU A 522 13.83 8.52 -20.95
CA LEU A 522 14.46 7.22 -21.26
C LEU A 522 15.26 6.69 -20.08
N PHE A 523 14.89 5.50 -19.60
CA PHE A 523 15.54 4.80 -18.48
C PHE A 523 15.59 5.57 -17.14
N ILE A 524 14.65 6.48 -16.89
CA ILE A 524 14.51 7.14 -15.58
C ILE A 524 13.50 6.44 -14.66
N GLY A 525 13.09 5.20 -14.97
CA GLY A 525 12.14 4.42 -14.19
C GLY A 525 10.72 5.01 -14.16
N ARG A 526 10.34 5.80 -15.18
CA ARG A 526 9.04 6.51 -15.30
C ARG A 526 8.77 7.51 -14.17
N ARG A 527 9.79 7.96 -13.43
CA ARG A 527 9.67 8.90 -12.28
C ARG A 527 9.47 10.33 -12.77
N ALA A 528 8.28 10.62 -13.31
CA ALA A 528 7.95 11.86 -13.98
C ALA A 528 7.34 12.94 -13.06
N TYR A 529 7.09 12.66 -11.78
CA TYR A 529 6.40 13.58 -10.88
C TYR A 529 7.01 14.99 -10.84
N TYR A 530 8.34 15.10 -10.82
CA TYR A 530 9.04 16.40 -10.79
C TYR A 530 9.27 17.03 -12.16
N CYS A 531 8.78 16.44 -13.26
CA CYS A 531 8.78 17.08 -14.58
C CYS A 531 7.59 18.05 -14.70
N GLU A 532 7.87 19.33 -14.96
CA GLU A 532 6.83 20.35 -15.18
C GLU A 532 6.50 20.54 -16.67
N ARG A 533 7.34 20.05 -17.58
CA ARG A 533 7.09 20.06 -19.01
C ARG A 533 6.17 18.90 -19.40
N ASP A 534 5.62 18.99 -20.59
CA ASP A 534 4.94 17.84 -21.16
C ASP A 534 5.98 16.74 -21.43
N TYR A 535 5.61 15.51 -21.16
CA TYR A 535 6.53 14.40 -21.30
C TYR A 535 5.87 13.17 -21.93
N PHE A 536 6.71 12.32 -22.44
CA PHE A 536 6.36 11.00 -22.92
C PHE A 536 7.32 9.97 -22.30
N HIS A 537 6.82 8.81 -21.95
CA HIS A 537 7.61 7.64 -21.59
C HIS A 537 6.90 6.40 -22.11
N ASP A 538 7.63 5.32 -22.30
CA ASP A 538 7.04 4.04 -22.65
C ASP A 538 6.24 3.49 -21.45
N GLY A 539 5.12 2.83 -21.73
CA GLY A 539 4.27 2.23 -20.68
C GLY A 539 4.93 1.06 -19.96
N GLY A 540 5.95 0.45 -20.56
CA GLY A 540 6.79 -0.61 -20.01
C GLY A 540 8.08 -0.11 -19.35
N ASP A 541 8.90 -1.03 -18.87
CA ASP A 541 10.22 -0.72 -18.29
C ASP A 541 11.30 -0.51 -19.38
N LEU A 542 11.07 -0.97 -20.61
CA LEU A 542 11.97 -0.84 -21.75
C LEU A 542 11.44 0.23 -22.72
N PRO A 543 12.32 0.95 -23.44
CA PRO A 543 11.95 1.97 -24.41
C PRO A 543 11.47 1.34 -25.74
N GLY A 544 10.30 0.72 -25.71
CA GLY A 544 9.73 0.01 -26.84
C GLY A 544 9.47 0.89 -28.06
N TYR A 545 9.03 2.14 -27.87
CA TYR A 545 8.85 3.09 -28.95
C TYR A 545 10.19 3.43 -29.64
N LEU A 546 11.22 3.78 -28.86
CA LEU A 546 12.54 4.09 -29.39
C LEU A 546 13.10 2.87 -30.15
N LEU A 547 13.00 1.67 -29.56
CA LEU A 547 13.49 0.44 -30.17
C LEU A 547 12.77 0.15 -31.51
N GLY A 548 11.45 0.34 -31.57
CA GLY A 548 10.68 0.19 -32.81
C GLY A 548 11.15 1.16 -33.87
N VAL A 549 11.29 2.44 -33.51
CA VAL A 549 11.81 3.48 -34.43
C VAL A 549 13.20 3.11 -34.93
N LEU A 550 14.12 2.68 -34.07
CA LEU A 550 15.50 2.34 -34.47
C LEU A 550 15.58 1.10 -35.37
N ARG A 551 14.70 0.13 -35.16
CA ARG A 551 14.63 -1.10 -35.99
C ARG A 551 14.07 -0.84 -37.39
N GLU A 552 13.15 0.10 -37.51
CA GLU A 552 12.49 0.45 -38.78
C GLU A 552 13.26 1.50 -39.57
N SER A 553 14.09 2.32 -38.91
CA SER A 553 14.80 3.45 -39.55
C SER A 553 16.08 2.99 -40.26
N LYS A 554 16.24 3.41 -41.52
CA LYS A 554 17.45 3.22 -42.33
C LYS A 554 18.31 4.46 -42.39
N THR A 555 17.80 5.62 -41.96
CA THR A 555 18.52 6.90 -41.99
C THR A 555 18.25 7.71 -40.72
N SER A 556 19.16 8.59 -40.37
CA SER A 556 19.05 9.56 -39.28
C SER A 556 17.77 10.41 -39.38
N ASP A 557 17.37 10.82 -40.60
CA ASP A 557 16.18 11.64 -40.82
C ASP A 557 14.88 10.88 -40.48
N GLN A 558 14.82 9.57 -40.69
CA GLN A 558 13.65 8.78 -40.29
C GLN A 558 13.45 8.73 -38.78
N ILE A 559 14.54 8.70 -38.01
CA ILE A 559 14.48 8.81 -36.54
C ILE A 559 13.95 10.18 -36.13
N ASP A 560 14.50 11.25 -36.74
CA ASP A 560 14.07 12.63 -36.51
C ASP A 560 12.57 12.81 -36.79
N HIS A 561 12.10 12.35 -37.95
CA HIS A 561 10.68 12.39 -38.31
C HIS A 561 9.78 11.61 -37.33
N ALA A 562 10.25 10.46 -36.81
CA ALA A 562 9.48 9.69 -35.82
C ALA A 562 9.33 10.44 -34.50
N LEU A 563 10.41 11.08 -34.02
CA LEU A 563 10.38 11.91 -32.80
C LEU A 563 9.51 13.16 -33.01
N LYS A 564 9.61 13.82 -34.15
CA LYS A 564 8.78 14.98 -34.51
C LYS A 564 7.29 14.65 -34.61
N ARG A 565 6.93 13.48 -35.15
CA ARG A 565 5.52 13.02 -35.14
C ARG A 565 4.93 12.90 -33.71
N LYS A 566 5.74 12.59 -32.69
CA LYS A 566 5.37 12.61 -31.28
C LYS A 566 5.56 13.99 -30.63
N GLN A 567 5.99 15.00 -31.40
CA GLN A 567 6.32 16.37 -30.91
C GLN A 567 7.42 16.36 -29.83
N ILE A 568 8.31 15.36 -29.84
CA ILE A 568 9.43 15.28 -28.92
C ILE A 568 10.49 16.30 -29.31
N THR A 569 10.85 17.19 -28.39
CA THR A 569 11.84 18.25 -28.59
C THR A 569 13.12 17.99 -27.79
N HIS A 570 13.04 17.23 -26.74
CA HIS A 570 14.17 16.90 -25.86
C HIS A 570 14.13 15.43 -25.43
N LEU A 571 15.31 14.86 -25.20
CA LEU A 571 15.47 13.54 -24.59
C LEU A 571 16.12 13.71 -23.22
N MET A 572 15.58 13.08 -22.20
CA MET A 572 16.25 12.88 -20.92
C MET A 572 16.61 11.41 -20.80
N ILE A 573 17.91 11.12 -20.72
CA ILE A 573 18.45 9.77 -20.88
C ILE A 573 19.30 9.38 -19.67
N ARG A 574 19.14 8.18 -19.16
CA ARG A 574 20.15 7.49 -18.36
C ARG A 574 21.13 6.81 -19.33
N GLU A 575 22.31 7.43 -19.53
CA GLU A 575 23.22 7.09 -20.63
C GLU A 575 23.80 5.67 -20.54
N ASP A 576 24.21 5.23 -19.35
CA ASP A 576 24.74 3.90 -19.12
C ASP A 576 23.72 2.81 -19.52
N LEU A 577 22.47 2.95 -19.06
CA LEU A 577 21.41 1.99 -19.34
C LEU A 577 20.98 2.02 -20.82
N LEU A 578 20.94 3.18 -21.44
CA LEU A 578 20.62 3.26 -22.87
C LEU A 578 21.71 2.61 -23.72
N THR A 579 22.98 2.87 -23.42
CA THR A 579 24.12 2.30 -24.15
C THR A 579 24.10 0.77 -24.07
N GLU A 580 23.95 0.24 -22.85
CA GLU A 580 23.82 -1.21 -22.64
C GLU A 580 22.63 -1.81 -23.40
N PHE A 581 21.46 -1.17 -23.30
CA PHE A 581 20.26 -1.61 -24.00
C PHE A 581 20.44 -1.66 -25.52
N LEU A 582 21.00 -0.61 -26.11
CA LEU A 582 21.20 -0.53 -27.56
C LEU A 582 22.20 -1.57 -28.04
N SER A 583 23.29 -1.81 -27.30
CA SER A 583 24.29 -2.83 -27.65
C SER A 583 23.74 -4.25 -27.71
N HIS A 584 22.71 -4.56 -26.92
CA HIS A 584 22.08 -5.88 -26.90
C HIS A 584 20.90 -6.03 -27.89
N ASN A 585 20.31 -4.93 -28.37
CA ASN A 585 19.04 -4.98 -29.12
C ASN A 585 19.14 -4.49 -30.57
N LEU A 586 20.25 -3.88 -30.97
CA LEU A 586 20.46 -3.37 -32.33
C LEU A 586 21.53 -4.17 -33.08
N THR A 587 21.34 -4.27 -34.40
CA THR A 587 22.42 -4.69 -35.31
C THR A 587 23.46 -3.60 -35.48
N ALA A 588 24.64 -3.93 -36.00
CA ALA A 588 25.71 -2.96 -36.29
C ALA A 588 25.23 -1.82 -37.23
N GLU A 589 24.41 -2.13 -38.23
CA GLU A 589 23.83 -1.15 -39.14
C GLU A 589 22.87 -0.18 -38.43
N GLN A 590 21.96 -0.73 -37.60
CA GLN A 590 21.02 0.08 -36.81
C GLN A 590 21.74 0.95 -35.77
N ALA A 591 22.77 0.41 -35.13
CA ALA A 591 23.63 1.18 -34.23
C ALA A 591 24.37 2.31 -34.94
N ALA A 592 24.85 2.09 -36.19
CA ALA A 592 25.46 3.15 -36.99
C ALA A 592 24.47 4.28 -37.31
N VAL A 593 23.22 3.96 -37.69
CA VAL A 593 22.16 4.96 -37.94
C VAL A 593 21.84 5.77 -36.66
N TRP A 594 21.75 5.10 -35.51
CA TRP A 594 21.57 5.79 -34.23
C TRP A 594 22.73 6.70 -33.89
N ASN A 595 23.97 6.25 -34.07
CA ASN A 595 25.17 7.06 -33.78
C ASN A 595 25.23 8.28 -34.70
N GLN A 596 24.90 8.13 -36.00
CA GLN A 596 24.79 9.24 -36.93
C GLN A 596 23.73 10.25 -36.49
N PHE A 597 22.53 9.77 -36.08
CA PHE A 597 21.47 10.63 -35.55
C PHE A 597 21.95 11.35 -34.28
N ALA A 598 22.55 10.63 -33.34
CA ALA A 598 23.01 11.21 -32.07
C ALA A 598 24.06 12.31 -32.30
N GLN A 599 25.02 12.08 -33.22
CA GLN A 599 26.07 13.05 -33.54
C GLN A 599 25.55 14.28 -34.32
N SER A 600 24.58 14.10 -35.23
CA SER A 600 24.11 15.18 -36.09
C SER A 600 22.91 15.95 -35.54
N ARG A 601 22.09 15.34 -34.69
CA ARG A 601 20.79 15.88 -34.27
C ARG A 601 20.65 16.10 -32.77
N LEU A 602 21.50 15.50 -31.92
CA LEU A 602 21.41 15.66 -30.48
C LEU A 602 22.44 16.67 -29.96
N ILE A 603 21.94 17.73 -29.33
CA ILE A 603 22.79 18.73 -28.66
C ILE A 603 22.70 18.48 -27.17
N LEU A 604 23.84 18.16 -26.55
CA LEU A 604 23.92 17.97 -25.10
C LEU A 604 23.78 19.32 -24.39
N ASN A 605 22.72 19.47 -23.59
CA ASN A 605 22.45 20.69 -22.84
C ASN A 605 22.83 20.61 -21.38
N PHE A 606 22.73 19.40 -20.78
CA PHE A 606 23.04 19.19 -19.37
C PHE A 606 23.39 17.71 -19.09
N ARG A 607 24.31 17.48 -18.14
CA ARG A 607 24.66 16.12 -17.67
C ARG A 607 24.99 16.15 -16.19
N ASP A 608 24.37 15.23 -15.43
CA ASP A 608 24.67 14.99 -14.00
C ASP A 608 24.35 13.55 -13.61
N ARG A 609 25.24 12.93 -12.83
CA ARG A 609 25.08 11.58 -12.23
C ARG A 609 24.49 10.52 -13.20
N GLY A 610 25.05 10.44 -14.41
CA GLY A 610 24.68 9.47 -15.44
C GLY A 610 23.36 9.81 -16.18
N HIS A 611 22.74 10.94 -15.86
CA HIS A 611 21.58 11.47 -16.58
C HIS A 611 21.98 12.63 -17.49
N ALA A 612 21.54 12.61 -18.73
CA ALA A 612 21.81 13.67 -19.70
C ALA A 612 20.51 14.21 -20.31
N VAL A 613 20.50 15.50 -20.60
CA VAL A 613 19.41 16.18 -21.32
C VAL A 613 19.94 16.63 -22.65
N TYR A 614 19.35 16.11 -23.71
CA TYR A 614 19.65 16.46 -25.09
C TYR A 614 18.48 17.23 -25.72
N GLN A 615 18.78 18.24 -26.48
CA GLN A 615 17.84 18.87 -27.40
C GLN A 615 17.92 18.17 -28.74
N VAL A 616 16.78 17.88 -29.34
CA VAL A 616 16.68 17.39 -30.72
C VAL A 616 16.73 18.60 -31.66
N HIS A 617 17.83 18.72 -32.40
CA HIS A 617 17.99 19.81 -33.36
C HIS A 617 17.19 19.51 -34.63
N GLY A 618 16.23 20.39 -34.94
CA GLY A 618 15.34 20.25 -36.10
C GLY A 618 15.85 20.94 -37.34
#